data_ee3e1073d1bb2316565121ce545ac21d
#
_entry.id   ee3e1073d1bb2316565121ce545ac21d
#
_cell.length_a   1.000
_cell.length_b   1.000
_cell.length_c   1.000
_cell.angle_alpha   90.00
_cell.angle_beta   90.00
_cell.angle_gamma   90.00
#
_symmetry.space_group_name_H-M   'P 1'
#
loop_
_entity.id
_entity.type
_entity.pdbx_description
1 polymer ?
#
loop_
_entity_poly.entity_id
_entity_poly.type
_entity_poly.pdbx_seq_one_letter_code
_entity_poly.pdbx_strand_id
1 'polypeptide(L)'
;KQFLDESKGVPLSTVWSDIKQVYADPRAYKENQAQHTELLREFSGGQKPEALLKRIIEMSSDENDIILDFHLGTGSTVSTAHKINRQYIGIEQMDYIETFTCKRLSKIISGDSTGISKSVNWQGGGSFTYLELKKYNQTFIEQIEEANDTSSLLQIWEQMKAKSFLNYNVDIQEQEKHIEDFKK
;
A
#
# COMPACT_ATOMS: atom_id res chain seq x y z
N LYS A 1 24.71 -6.51 1.74
CA LYS A 1 25.93 -5.69 1.98
C LYS A 1 26.88 -5.95 0.83
N GLN A 2 26.95 -5.06 -0.17
CA GLN A 2 28.04 -5.07 -1.14
C GLN A 2 29.30 -4.53 -0.44
N PHE A 3 30.32 -5.31 -0.37
CA PHE A 3 31.62 -4.80 0.09
C PHE A 3 32.25 -3.99 -1.06
N LEU A 4 32.81 -2.83 -0.73
CA LEU A 4 33.38 -1.88 -1.70
C LEU A 4 34.50 -2.49 -2.57
N ASP A 5 35.16 -3.52 -2.08
CA ASP A 5 36.26 -4.23 -2.73
C ASP A 5 35.79 -5.27 -3.78
N GLU A 6 34.49 -5.65 -3.77
CA GLU A 6 33.88 -6.55 -4.77
C GLU A 6 33.12 -5.79 -5.87
N SER A 7 32.97 -4.48 -5.72
CA SER A 7 32.21 -3.65 -6.67
C SER A 7 33.01 -3.38 -7.92
N LYS A 8 32.53 -3.90 -9.04
CA LYS A 8 33.06 -3.60 -10.38
C LYS A 8 32.60 -2.27 -10.96
N GLY A 9 31.99 -1.40 -10.15
CA GLY A 9 31.38 -0.15 -10.57
C GLY A 9 31.79 1.06 -9.75
N VAL A 10 31.27 2.21 -10.12
CA VAL A 10 31.44 3.47 -9.36
C VAL A 10 30.69 3.35 -8.03
N PRO A 11 31.29 3.76 -6.89
CA PRO A 11 30.62 3.78 -5.61
C PRO A 11 29.30 4.56 -5.69
N LEU A 12 28.27 4.07 -4.98
CA LEU A 12 27.00 4.78 -4.89
C LEU A 12 27.23 6.14 -4.21
N SER A 13 26.91 7.21 -4.91
CA SER A 13 26.96 8.55 -4.34
C SER A 13 25.73 8.82 -3.48
N THR A 14 25.84 9.77 -2.57
CA THR A 14 24.70 10.26 -1.77
C THR A 14 23.74 11.14 -2.57
N VAL A 15 24.13 11.56 -3.78
CA VAL A 15 23.32 12.36 -4.69
C VAL A 15 23.13 11.58 -6.00
N TRP A 16 21.89 11.34 -6.36
CA TRP A 16 21.49 10.57 -7.55
C TRP A 16 20.89 11.48 -8.60
N SER A 17 21.75 12.18 -9.33
CA SER A 17 21.36 13.12 -10.39
C SER A 17 20.95 12.44 -11.71
N ASP A 18 21.19 11.14 -11.84
CA ASP A 18 20.85 10.33 -13.02
C ASP A 18 19.38 9.84 -13.01
N ILE A 19 18.69 9.96 -11.87
CA ILE A 19 17.27 9.58 -11.76
C ILE A 19 16.41 10.78 -12.06
N LYS A 20 15.62 10.68 -13.13
CA LYS A 20 14.70 11.74 -13.54
C LYS A 20 13.46 11.75 -12.65
N GLN A 21 13.05 12.94 -12.24
CA GLN A 21 11.81 13.14 -11.50
C GLN A 21 10.60 12.87 -12.41
N VAL A 22 9.55 12.29 -11.84
CA VAL A 22 8.23 12.20 -12.50
C VAL A 22 7.52 13.53 -12.27
N TYR A 23 7.30 14.27 -13.35
CA TYR A 23 6.60 15.55 -13.28
C TYR A 23 5.09 15.37 -13.48
N ALA A 24 4.33 16.00 -12.61
CA ALA A 24 2.90 16.19 -12.80
C ALA A 24 2.57 17.47 -13.59
N ASP A 25 3.56 18.12 -14.24
CA ASP A 25 3.33 19.37 -14.98
C ASP A 25 2.54 19.09 -16.27
N PRO A 26 1.33 19.64 -16.41
CA PRO A 26 0.53 19.49 -17.63
C PRO A 26 1.25 19.97 -18.90
N ARG A 27 2.21 20.90 -18.78
CA ARG A 27 3.01 21.40 -19.91
C ARG A 27 4.05 20.38 -20.40
N ALA A 28 4.53 19.51 -19.54
CA ALA A 28 5.41 18.41 -19.89
C ALA A 28 4.73 17.34 -20.77
N TYR A 29 3.40 17.37 -20.86
CA TYR A 29 2.62 16.43 -21.68
C TYR A 29 2.58 16.79 -23.18
N LYS A 30 2.97 17.99 -23.57
CA LYS A 30 2.86 18.46 -24.97
C LYS A 30 4.00 18.03 -25.88
N GLU A 31 5.15 17.66 -25.35
CA GLU A 31 6.33 17.30 -26.15
C GLU A 31 6.80 15.88 -25.81
N ASN A 32 6.30 14.87 -26.48
CA ASN A 32 6.85 13.49 -26.58
C ASN A 32 7.45 12.86 -25.31
N GLN A 33 7.08 13.31 -24.13
CA GLN A 33 7.53 12.75 -22.85
C GLN A 33 6.59 11.67 -22.30
N ALA A 34 5.98 10.89 -23.19
CA ALA A 34 5.20 9.70 -22.83
C ALA A 34 6.02 8.67 -22.02
N GLN A 35 7.32 8.85 -21.93
CA GLN A 35 8.23 8.00 -21.16
C GLN A 35 8.18 8.22 -19.65
N HIS A 36 7.51 9.26 -19.16
CA HIS A 36 7.48 9.60 -17.73
C HIS A 36 6.11 9.42 -17.06
N THR A 37 5.09 9.08 -17.82
CA THR A 37 3.78 8.81 -17.26
C THR A 37 3.67 7.33 -16.90
N GLU A 38 4.25 6.95 -15.80
CA GLU A 38 4.02 5.66 -15.19
C GLU A 38 2.55 5.53 -14.84
N LEU A 39 1.74 5.10 -15.81
CA LEU A 39 0.38 4.56 -15.74
C LEU A 39 -0.77 5.44 -15.23
N LEU A 40 -0.57 6.46 -14.41
CA LEU A 40 -1.69 7.16 -13.77
C LEU A 40 -1.66 8.66 -14.09
N ARG A 41 -2.11 9.02 -15.31
CA ARG A 41 -2.28 10.42 -15.71
C ARG A 41 -3.30 11.18 -14.86
N GLU A 42 -4.25 10.46 -14.29
CA GLU A 42 -5.36 11.01 -13.51
C GLU A 42 -4.97 11.35 -12.08
N PHE A 43 -3.83 10.84 -11.61
CA PHE A 43 -3.35 11.10 -10.26
C PHE A 43 -2.28 12.19 -10.25
N SER A 44 -2.65 13.40 -9.89
CA SER A 44 -1.76 14.58 -9.85
C SER A 44 -0.77 14.59 -8.68
N GLY A 45 -0.79 13.61 -7.79
CA GLY A 45 -0.07 13.61 -6.52
C GLY A 45 1.12 12.66 -6.47
N GLY A 46 2.33 13.19 -6.67
CA GLY A 46 3.51 12.65 -6.00
C GLY A 46 3.93 11.21 -6.29
N GLN A 47 3.69 10.68 -7.50
CA GLN A 47 4.21 9.35 -7.86
C GLN A 47 5.74 9.34 -7.78
N LYS A 48 6.31 8.34 -7.14
CA LYS A 48 7.77 8.16 -7.09
C LYS A 48 8.25 7.47 -8.37
N PRO A 49 9.40 7.90 -8.95
CA PRO A 49 9.97 7.23 -10.12
C PRO A 49 10.31 5.78 -9.81
N GLU A 50 9.87 4.85 -10.65
CA GLU A 50 10.23 3.43 -10.49
C GLU A 50 11.75 3.22 -10.53
N ALA A 51 12.50 4.04 -11.28
CA ALA A 51 13.97 3.99 -11.30
C ALA A 51 14.61 4.28 -9.93
N LEU A 52 14.02 5.20 -9.15
CA LEU A 52 14.44 5.48 -7.78
C LEU A 52 14.16 4.28 -6.87
N LEU A 53 12.94 3.77 -6.93
CA LEU A 53 12.51 2.64 -6.11
C LEU A 53 13.27 1.37 -6.46
N LYS A 54 13.54 1.12 -7.74
CA LYS A 54 14.41 0.02 -8.20
C LYS A 54 15.76 0.08 -7.51
N ARG A 55 16.44 1.21 -7.53
CA ARG A 55 17.75 1.37 -6.89
C ARG A 55 17.69 1.10 -5.40
N ILE A 56 16.70 1.65 -4.70
CA ILE A 56 16.52 1.44 -3.25
C ILE A 56 16.30 -0.04 -2.94
N ILE A 57 15.39 -0.69 -3.67
CA ILE A 57 15.04 -2.09 -3.45
C ILE A 57 16.24 -3.00 -3.75
N GLU A 58 16.93 -2.81 -4.87
CA GLU A 58 18.11 -3.62 -5.22
C GLU A 58 19.29 -3.46 -4.25
N MET A 59 19.40 -2.31 -3.59
CA MET A 59 20.42 -2.07 -2.55
C MET A 59 20.10 -2.76 -1.23
N SER A 60 18.85 -3.06 -0.95
CA SER A 60 18.36 -3.49 0.36
C SER A 60 17.74 -4.87 0.38
N SER A 61 17.60 -5.53 -0.77
CA SER A 61 16.95 -6.84 -0.89
C SER A 61 17.49 -7.66 -2.04
N ASP A 62 17.34 -8.97 -1.94
CA ASP A 62 17.61 -9.93 -3.00
C ASP A 62 16.31 -10.34 -3.74
N GLU A 63 16.43 -11.09 -4.85
CA GLU A 63 15.27 -11.63 -5.55
C GLU A 63 14.47 -12.55 -4.62
N ASN A 64 13.14 -12.47 -4.72
CA ASN A 64 12.14 -13.13 -3.89
C ASN A 64 12.03 -12.66 -2.44
N ASP A 65 12.80 -11.67 -2.00
CA ASP A 65 12.58 -11.01 -0.72
C ASP A 65 11.25 -10.26 -0.71
N ILE A 66 10.72 -10.01 0.49
CA ILE A 66 9.44 -9.33 0.68
C ILE A 66 9.67 -7.83 0.92
N ILE A 67 9.06 -7.01 0.08
CA ILE A 67 9.04 -5.56 0.20
C ILE A 67 7.73 -5.14 0.85
N LEU A 68 7.80 -4.44 1.98
CA LEU A 68 6.64 -3.88 2.66
C LEU A 68 6.55 -2.37 2.43
N ASP A 69 5.39 -1.91 1.94
CA ASP A 69 5.04 -0.49 1.90
C ASP A 69 3.69 -0.28 2.57
N PHE A 70 3.70 0.31 3.77
CA PHE A 70 2.49 0.56 4.56
C PHE A 70 1.88 1.95 4.34
N HIS A 71 2.41 2.71 3.38
CA HIS A 71 1.85 3.95 2.84
C HIS A 71 1.87 3.89 1.31
N LEU A 72 1.21 2.86 0.78
CA LEU A 72 1.38 2.41 -0.60
C LEU A 72 1.06 3.48 -1.65
N GLY A 73 0.10 4.35 -1.37
CA GLY A 73 -0.35 5.35 -2.32
C GLY A 73 -0.79 4.72 -3.64
N THR A 74 -0.24 5.22 -4.73
CA THR A 74 -0.56 4.74 -6.08
C THR A 74 0.16 3.45 -6.48
N GLY A 75 0.90 2.84 -5.58
CA GLY A 75 1.53 1.54 -5.78
C GLY A 75 2.82 1.54 -6.60
N SER A 76 3.56 2.64 -6.64
CA SER A 76 4.85 2.67 -7.36
C SER A 76 5.86 1.66 -6.78
N THR A 77 5.89 1.50 -5.46
CA THR A 77 6.78 0.55 -4.78
C THR A 77 6.49 -0.89 -5.17
N VAL A 78 5.23 -1.33 -5.03
CA VAL A 78 4.84 -2.71 -5.38
C VAL A 78 4.95 -2.98 -6.88
N SER A 79 4.71 -1.97 -7.71
CA SER A 79 4.94 -2.02 -9.16
C SER A 79 6.39 -2.33 -9.49
N THR A 80 7.29 -1.61 -8.85
CA THR A 80 8.73 -1.79 -9.03
C THR A 80 9.16 -3.16 -8.52
N ALA A 81 8.76 -3.53 -7.31
CA ALA A 81 9.06 -4.81 -6.69
C ALA A 81 8.63 -5.99 -7.59
N HIS A 82 7.41 -5.92 -8.14
CA HIS A 82 6.88 -6.92 -9.06
C HIS A 82 7.75 -7.09 -10.32
N LYS A 83 8.14 -5.99 -10.96
CA LYS A 83 8.96 -5.98 -12.18
C LYS A 83 10.39 -6.50 -11.97
N ILE A 84 10.89 -6.48 -10.74
CA ILE A 84 12.24 -6.94 -10.40
C ILE A 84 12.25 -8.20 -9.52
N ASN A 85 11.19 -9.00 -9.61
CA ASN A 85 11.06 -10.30 -8.94
C ASN A 85 11.20 -10.26 -7.42
N ARG A 86 10.63 -9.24 -6.77
CA ARG A 86 10.43 -9.23 -5.31
C ARG A 86 8.97 -9.53 -5.00
N GLN A 87 8.75 -10.24 -3.88
CA GLN A 87 7.42 -10.31 -3.30
C GLN A 87 7.09 -8.97 -2.64
N TYR A 88 5.81 -8.70 -2.39
CA TYR A 88 5.45 -7.42 -1.77
C TYR A 88 4.18 -7.53 -0.95
N ILE A 89 4.10 -6.66 0.06
CA ILE A 89 2.90 -6.36 0.84
C ILE A 89 2.72 -4.86 0.78
N GLY A 90 1.59 -4.40 0.23
CA GLY A 90 1.24 -2.99 0.17
C GLY A 90 0.00 -2.72 1.01
N ILE A 91 0.02 -1.68 1.82
CA ILE A 91 -1.11 -1.28 2.67
C ILE A 91 -1.48 0.17 2.34
N GLU A 92 -2.76 0.40 2.09
CA GLU A 92 -3.33 1.72 1.85
C GLU A 92 -4.68 1.82 2.54
N GLN A 93 -4.95 2.94 3.20
CA GLN A 93 -6.22 3.18 3.89
C GLN A 93 -7.23 3.95 3.04
N MET A 94 -6.79 4.53 1.94
CA MET A 94 -7.63 5.39 1.10
C MET A 94 -8.43 4.57 0.09
N ASP A 95 -9.65 4.98 -0.18
CA ASP A 95 -10.61 4.29 -1.05
C ASP A 95 -10.13 4.14 -2.51
N TYR A 96 -9.11 4.89 -2.91
CA TYR A 96 -8.60 4.83 -4.28
C TYR A 96 -7.70 3.60 -4.57
N ILE A 97 -7.40 2.76 -3.58
CA ILE A 97 -6.52 1.58 -3.76
C ILE A 97 -7.00 0.67 -4.90
N GLU A 98 -8.30 0.41 -4.97
CA GLU A 98 -8.89 -0.41 -6.03
C GLU A 98 -8.79 0.27 -7.38
N THR A 99 -9.15 1.55 -7.45
CA THR A 99 -9.23 2.29 -8.72
C THR A 99 -7.88 2.65 -9.30
N PHE A 100 -6.83 2.82 -8.49
CA PHE A 100 -5.49 3.19 -8.95
C PHE A 100 -4.48 2.05 -8.79
N THR A 101 -4.26 1.55 -7.58
CA THR A 101 -3.18 0.59 -7.31
C THR A 101 -3.45 -0.77 -7.94
N CYS A 102 -4.66 -1.32 -7.76
CA CYS A 102 -5.05 -2.59 -8.38
C CYS A 102 -5.05 -2.49 -9.91
N LYS A 103 -5.52 -1.37 -10.46
CA LYS A 103 -5.46 -1.11 -11.91
C LYS A 103 -4.02 -1.06 -12.42
N ARG A 104 -3.11 -0.40 -11.68
CA ARG A 104 -1.68 -0.36 -12.02
C ARG A 104 -1.09 -1.76 -12.06
N LEU A 105 -1.28 -2.55 -11.01
CA LEU A 105 -0.77 -3.92 -10.94
C LEU A 105 -1.34 -4.80 -12.06
N SER A 106 -2.64 -4.69 -12.36
CA SER A 106 -3.26 -5.41 -13.48
C SER A 106 -2.61 -5.09 -14.83
N LYS A 107 -2.29 -3.82 -15.09
CA LYS A 107 -1.60 -3.42 -16.32
C LYS A 107 -0.16 -3.96 -16.36
N ILE A 108 0.54 -3.95 -15.23
CA ILE A 108 1.90 -4.49 -15.14
C ILE A 108 1.90 -5.98 -15.43
N ILE A 109 1.00 -6.74 -14.83
CA ILE A 109 0.80 -8.18 -15.10
C ILE A 109 0.50 -8.41 -16.59
N SER A 110 -0.22 -7.52 -17.23
CA SER A 110 -0.51 -7.58 -18.69
C SER A 110 0.67 -7.16 -19.58
N GLY A 111 1.82 -6.85 -19.03
CA GLY A 111 3.02 -6.52 -19.81
C GLY A 111 3.16 -5.04 -20.14
N ASP A 112 2.76 -4.14 -19.24
CA ASP A 112 2.96 -2.71 -19.42
C ASP A 112 4.42 -2.34 -19.68
N SER A 113 4.65 -1.43 -20.63
CA SER A 113 5.98 -1.04 -21.08
C SER A 113 6.54 0.24 -20.44
N THR A 114 5.83 0.81 -19.46
CA THR A 114 6.20 2.08 -18.80
C THR A 114 7.20 1.90 -17.66
N GLY A 115 7.68 3.00 -17.11
CA GLY A 115 8.62 3.00 -16.00
C GLY A 115 9.91 2.25 -16.33
N ILE A 116 10.29 1.31 -15.46
CA ILE A 116 11.50 0.50 -15.63
C ILE A 116 11.33 -0.71 -16.55
N SER A 117 10.13 -0.99 -17.07
CA SER A 117 9.83 -2.21 -17.83
C SER A 117 10.86 -2.54 -18.89
N LYS A 118 11.26 -1.53 -19.68
CA LYS A 118 12.30 -1.72 -20.73
C LYS A 118 13.67 -2.05 -20.14
N SER A 119 14.05 -1.42 -19.04
CA SER A 119 15.39 -1.60 -18.44
C SER A 119 15.56 -2.94 -17.75
N VAL A 120 14.45 -3.57 -17.34
CA VAL A 120 14.44 -4.91 -16.70
C VAL A 120 13.88 -5.99 -17.62
N ASN A 121 13.63 -5.64 -18.89
CA ASN A 121 13.04 -6.56 -19.89
C ASN A 121 11.72 -7.20 -19.44
N TRP A 122 10.87 -6.44 -18.77
CA TRP A 122 9.59 -6.91 -18.26
C TRP A 122 8.62 -7.25 -19.41
N GLN A 123 8.05 -8.45 -19.38
CA GLN A 123 7.10 -8.93 -20.39
C GLN A 123 5.69 -9.18 -19.82
N GLY A 124 5.49 -8.92 -18.54
CA GLY A 124 4.26 -9.25 -17.85
C GLY A 124 4.35 -10.56 -17.07
N GLY A 125 3.24 -10.93 -16.49
CA GLY A 125 3.11 -12.16 -15.70
C GLY A 125 3.01 -11.93 -14.20
N GLY A 126 2.88 -13.03 -13.45
CA GLY A 126 2.66 -13.00 -12.01
C GLY A 126 1.20 -12.77 -11.64
N SER A 127 0.96 -12.54 -10.36
CA SER A 127 -0.35 -12.26 -9.78
C SER A 127 -0.20 -11.46 -8.51
N PHE A 128 -1.28 -10.85 -8.05
CA PHE A 128 -1.40 -10.26 -6.73
C PHE A 128 -2.73 -10.64 -6.10
N THR A 129 -2.81 -10.55 -4.78
CA THR A 129 -4.06 -10.71 -4.04
C THR A 129 -4.45 -9.37 -3.44
N TYR A 130 -5.67 -8.92 -3.70
CA TYR A 130 -6.28 -7.76 -3.07
C TYR A 130 -7.12 -8.22 -1.89
N LEU A 131 -6.94 -7.58 -0.75
CA LEU A 131 -7.65 -7.88 0.49
C LEU A 131 -8.16 -6.59 1.11
N GLU A 132 -9.38 -6.60 1.59
CA GLU A 132 -9.93 -5.53 2.43
C GLU A 132 -10.05 -6.01 3.87
N LEU A 133 -9.63 -5.15 4.79
CA LEU A 133 -9.88 -5.40 6.19
C LEU A 133 -11.39 -5.29 6.46
N LYS A 134 -11.96 -6.35 7.00
CA LYS A 134 -13.36 -6.33 7.40
C LYS A 134 -13.58 -5.24 8.45
N LYS A 135 -14.59 -4.39 8.23
CA LYS A 135 -14.99 -3.31 9.15
C LYS A 135 -15.67 -3.89 10.42
N TYR A 136 -14.93 -4.66 11.20
CA TYR A 136 -15.50 -5.34 12.39
C TYR A 136 -16.13 -4.36 13.37
N ASN A 137 -15.41 -3.28 13.70
CA ASN A 137 -15.91 -2.31 14.68
C ASN A 137 -17.03 -1.44 14.10
N GLN A 138 -17.04 -1.18 12.81
CA GLN A 138 -18.09 -0.40 12.16
C GLN A 138 -19.47 -1.06 12.30
N THR A 139 -19.53 -2.38 12.14
CA THR A 139 -20.80 -3.13 12.34
C THR A 139 -21.33 -2.95 13.75
N PHE A 140 -20.46 -2.92 14.76
CA PHE A 140 -20.90 -2.68 16.15
C PHE A 140 -21.34 -1.25 16.36
N ILE A 141 -20.66 -0.26 15.76
CA ILE A 141 -21.09 1.15 15.82
C ILE A 141 -22.49 1.30 15.23
N GLU A 142 -22.73 0.75 14.05
CA GLU A 142 -24.04 0.77 13.39
C GLU A 142 -25.12 0.09 14.24
N GLN A 143 -24.82 -1.05 14.83
CA GLN A 143 -25.75 -1.74 15.75
C GLN A 143 -26.05 -0.94 17.02
N ILE A 144 -25.05 -0.23 17.57
CA ILE A 144 -25.22 0.66 18.72
C ILE A 144 -26.11 1.86 18.37
N GLU A 145 -25.89 2.45 17.20
CA GLU A 145 -26.68 3.58 16.71
C GLU A 145 -28.15 3.20 16.44
N GLU A 146 -28.41 1.97 16.01
CA GLU A 146 -29.73 1.44 15.73
C GLU A 146 -30.45 0.90 17.01
N ALA A 147 -29.71 0.69 18.10
CA ALA A 147 -30.28 0.13 19.32
C ALA A 147 -31.23 1.11 20.04
N ASN A 148 -32.46 0.68 20.31
CA ASN A 148 -33.50 1.52 20.91
C ASN A 148 -33.72 1.23 22.39
N ASP A 149 -33.05 0.24 22.98
CA ASP A 149 -33.21 -0.17 24.34
C ASP A 149 -31.92 -0.70 24.98
N THR A 150 -31.89 -0.68 26.31
CA THR A 150 -30.73 -1.12 27.11
C THR A 150 -30.41 -2.61 26.91
N SER A 151 -31.40 -3.45 26.69
CA SER A 151 -31.22 -4.89 26.51
C SER A 151 -30.43 -5.17 25.21
N SER A 152 -30.80 -4.47 24.14
CA SER A 152 -30.10 -4.55 22.86
C SER A 152 -28.64 -4.07 22.97
N LEU A 153 -28.41 -2.98 23.67
CA LEU A 153 -27.04 -2.47 23.91
C LEU A 153 -26.19 -3.47 24.70
N LEU A 154 -26.74 -4.10 25.73
CA LEU A 154 -26.03 -5.12 26.49
C LEU A 154 -25.71 -6.36 25.66
N GLN A 155 -26.60 -6.78 24.76
CA GLN A 155 -26.34 -7.89 23.84
C GLN A 155 -25.22 -7.56 22.87
N ILE A 156 -25.17 -6.33 22.33
CA ILE A 156 -24.11 -5.86 21.46
C ILE A 156 -22.79 -5.85 22.23
N TRP A 157 -22.76 -5.37 23.47
CA TRP A 157 -21.60 -5.42 24.35
C TRP A 157 -21.04 -6.84 24.52
N GLU A 158 -21.88 -7.83 24.78
CA GLU A 158 -21.46 -9.23 24.89
C GLU A 158 -20.83 -9.73 23.57
N GLN A 159 -21.41 -9.35 22.44
CA GLN A 159 -20.85 -9.70 21.13
C GLN A 159 -19.50 -9.00 20.87
N MET A 160 -19.36 -7.75 21.27
CA MET A 160 -18.12 -7.00 21.15
C MET A 160 -17.00 -7.64 21.99
N LYS A 161 -17.27 -8.05 23.22
CA LYS A 161 -16.30 -8.77 24.06
C LYS A 161 -15.78 -10.05 23.40
N ALA A 162 -16.67 -10.78 22.73
CA ALA A 162 -16.34 -12.07 22.13
C ALA A 162 -15.66 -11.96 20.76
N LYS A 163 -15.91 -10.90 20.01
CA LYS A 163 -15.58 -10.83 18.57
C LYS A 163 -14.80 -9.59 18.14
N SER A 164 -14.58 -8.61 19.02
CA SER A 164 -13.85 -7.40 18.68
C SER A 164 -12.45 -7.37 19.30
N PHE A 165 -11.60 -6.49 18.79
CA PHE A 165 -10.24 -6.28 19.29
C PHE A 165 -10.20 -5.32 20.49
N LEU A 166 -11.19 -5.37 21.40
CA LEU A 166 -11.28 -4.47 22.55
C LEU A 166 -10.10 -4.58 23.52
N ASN A 167 -9.51 -5.78 23.63
CA ASN A 167 -8.41 -6.05 24.58
C ASN A 167 -7.15 -5.18 24.36
N TYR A 168 -7.07 -4.47 23.25
CA TYR A 168 -5.89 -3.66 22.95
C TYR A 168 -5.91 -2.28 23.64
N ASN A 169 -7.10 -1.68 23.84
CA ASN A 169 -7.23 -0.31 24.37
C ASN A 169 -8.30 -0.16 25.48
N VAL A 170 -9.00 -1.22 25.85
CA VAL A 170 -10.14 -1.16 26.79
C VAL A 170 -9.93 -2.17 27.90
N ASP A 171 -9.94 -1.71 29.15
CA ASP A 171 -10.03 -2.59 30.31
C ASP A 171 -11.49 -3.09 30.44
N ILE A 172 -11.71 -4.29 29.93
CA ILE A 172 -13.04 -4.92 29.92
C ILE A 172 -13.56 -5.11 31.36
N GLN A 173 -12.67 -5.45 32.32
CA GLN A 173 -13.07 -5.68 33.71
C GLN A 173 -13.52 -4.37 34.38
N GLU A 174 -12.88 -3.26 34.06
CA GLU A 174 -13.29 -1.95 34.54
C GLU A 174 -14.65 -1.54 33.95
N GLN A 175 -14.85 -1.75 32.65
CA GLN A 175 -16.13 -1.45 31.99
C GLN A 175 -17.29 -2.29 32.50
N GLU A 176 -17.08 -3.54 32.87
CA GLU A 176 -18.11 -4.41 33.42
C GLU A 176 -18.69 -3.90 34.75
N LYS A 177 -17.92 -3.17 35.54
CA LYS A 177 -18.42 -2.56 36.80
C LYS A 177 -19.51 -1.51 36.53
N HIS A 178 -19.52 -0.89 35.38
CA HIS A 178 -20.51 0.14 35.01
C HIS A 178 -21.79 -0.42 34.40
N ILE A 179 -21.88 -1.74 34.12
CA ILE A 179 -23.08 -2.34 33.52
C ILE A 179 -24.32 -2.14 34.39
N GLU A 180 -24.18 -2.20 35.70
CA GLU A 180 -25.30 -2.00 36.62
C GLU A 180 -25.86 -0.58 36.57
N ASP A 181 -25.07 0.40 36.17
CA ASP A 181 -25.51 1.78 35.97
C ASP A 181 -26.36 1.94 34.70
N PHE A 182 -26.11 1.11 33.68
CA PHE A 182 -26.92 1.05 32.46
C PHE A 182 -28.30 0.39 32.65
N LYS A 183 -28.46 -0.41 33.72
CA LYS A 183 -29.72 -1.11 34.00
C LYS A 183 -30.72 -0.25 34.80
N LYS A 184 -30.30 0.89 35.33
CA LYS A 184 -31.11 1.86 36.05
C LYS A 184 -31.87 2.77 35.11
#